data_86f0ce55416596f0db6db2c9feeaac7b
#
_entry.id   86f0ce55416596f0db6db2c9feeaac7b
#
_cell.length_a   1.000
_cell.length_b   1.000
_cell.length_c   1.000
_cell.angle_alpha   90.00
_cell.angle_beta   90.00
_cell.angle_gamma   90.00
#
_symmetry.space_group_name_H-M   'P 1'
#
loop_
_entity.id
_entity.type
_entity.pdbx_description
1 polymer ?
#
loop_
_entity_poly.entity_id
_entity_poly.type
_entity_poly.pdbx_seq_one_letter_code
_entity_poly.pdbx_strand_id
1 'polypeptide(L)'
;MDSVAIFGGSGGLGSAVAQSLVKDYKIIIGYNNNKKKAKNISDSFNKKGFDSKISQVDVCDINSIKKFLKLSDEGKKNNLVGVVNAVGPAIPLKPLAEVSEDEFKSILSIDVFGSFNVLKESFSVLSQKGGGSIVQFLTTAVLRTLENDGMSGIPKTAIMAIVRQLAREVKDTNVRINAVAPGVIDAGIVHSSFTVDKIAQEVIEMCLDRTPMPRMGEPSEVSELVKFLIGRNSGYINGQIIGVDGGYSA
;
A
#
# COMPACT_ATOMS: atom_id res chain seq x y z
N MET A 1 8.86 11.01 19.00
CA MET A 1 7.88 11.13 17.86
C MET A 1 7.43 9.72 17.53
N ASP A 2 6.12 9.52 17.38
CA ASP A 2 5.60 8.22 16.95
C ASP A 2 6.09 7.88 15.55
N SER A 3 6.14 6.57 15.21
CA SER A 3 6.66 6.09 13.94
C SER A 3 5.60 5.41 13.08
N VAL A 4 5.78 5.49 11.77
CA VAL A 4 5.00 4.78 10.77
C VAL A 4 5.94 3.96 9.87
N ALA A 5 5.64 2.67 9.73
CA ALA A 5 6.35 1.74 8.86
C ALA A 5 5.65 1.66 7.50
N ILE A 6 6.39 1.83 6.41
CA ILE A 6 5.84 1.80 5.05
C ILE A 6 6.52 0.68 4.26
N PHE A 7 5.85 -0.45 4.09
CA PHE A 7 6.25 -1.49 3.15
C PHE A 7 6.03 -0.99 1.73
N GLY A 8 7.02 -1.19 0.84
CA GLY A 8 6.97 -0.62 -0.51
C GLY A 8 7.17 0.91 -0.55
N GLY A 9 7.73 1.51 0.51
CA GLY A 9 7.91 2.96 0.64
C GLY A 9 8.86 3.60 -0.38
N SER A 10 9.60 2.82 -1.16
CA SER A 10 10.37 3.30 -2.32
C SER A 10 9.57 3.31 -3.62
N GLY A 11 8.34 2.78 -3.64
CA GLY A 11 7.43 2.81 -4.79
C GLY A 11 6.87 4.21 -5.07
N GLY A 12 6.06 4.34 -6.13
CA GLY A 12 5.42 5.61 -6.49
C GLY A 12 4.51 6.12 -5.37
N LEU A 13 3.45 5.37 -5.08
CA LEU A 13 2.48 5.73 -4.03
C LEU A 13 3.07 5.64 -2.62
N GLY A 14 3.92 4.62 -2.33
CA GLY A 14 4.57 4.51 -1.03
C GLY A 14 5.45 5.70 -0.68
N SER A 15 6.15 6.29 -1.68
CA SER A 15 6.94 7.50 -1.48
C SER A 15 6.09 8.76 -1.26
N ALA A 16 4.93 8.85 -1.93
CA ALA A 16 3.97 9.94 -1.70
C ALA A 16 3.40 9.87 -0.27
N VAL A 17 3.06 8.67 0.19
CA VAL A 17 2.64 8.44 1.59
C VAL A 17 3.74 8.85 2.57
N ALA A 18 4.99 8.46 2.32
CA ALA A 18 6.10 8.89 3.17
C ALA A 18 6.22 10.41 3.23
N GLN A 19 6.06 11.09 2.09
CA GLN A 19 6.10 12.56 2.00
C GLN A 19 4.96 13.23 2.77
N SER A 20 3.73 12.68 2.74
CA SER A 20 2.58 13.27 3.46
C SER A 20 2.66 13.09 4.97
N LEU A 21 3.31 12.02 5.43
CA LEU A 21 3.40 11.65 6.85
C LEU A 21 4.65 12.20 7.57
N VAL A 22 5.72 12.53 6.85
CA VAL A 22 7.05 12.79 7.45
C VAL A 22 7.11 14.00 8.39
N LYS A 23 6.15 14.93 8.29
CA LYS A 23 6.05 16.09 9.19
C LYS A 23 5.51 15.70 10.57
N ASP A 24 4.68 14.67 10.62
CA ASP A 24 3.92 14.27 11.81
C ASP A 24 4.51 13.02 12.49
N TYR A 25 5.25 12.21 11.72
CA TYR A 25 5.77 10.91 12.17
C TYR A 25 7.21 10.71 11.74
N LYS A 26 7.95 9.92 12.51
CA LYS A 26 9.17 9.28 12.04
C LYS A 26 8.81 8.21 10.99
N ILE A 27 9.44 8.25 9.83
CA ILE A 27 9.13 7.34 8.73
C ILE A 27 10.19 6.26 8.57
N ILE A 28 9.74 5.00 8.55
CA ILE A 28 10.60 3.87 8.22
C ILE A 28 10.21 3.36 6.84
N ILE A 29 11.08 3.60 5.87
CA ILE A 29 10.88 3.27 4.45
C ILE A 29 11.36 1.85 4.19
N GLY A 30 10.42 0.92 3.99
CA GLY A 30 10.70 -0.44 3.55
C GLY A 30 10.95 -0.51 2.03
N TYR A 31 12.00 -1.19 1.63
CA TYR A 31 12.31 -1.50 0.23
C TYR A 31 12.75 -2.95 0.10
N ASN A 32 12.49 -3.58 -1.06
CA ASN A 32 13.06 -4.90 -1.36
C ASN A 32 14.33 -4.75 -2.21
N ASN A 33 14.22 -4.29 -3.46
CA ASN A 33 15.33 -4.25 -4.41
C ASN A 33 15.91 -2.84 -4.61
N ASN A 34 15.12 -1.78 -4.45
CA ASN A 34 15.54 -0.42 -4.82
C ASN A 34 16.07 0.39 -3.63
N LYS A 35 17.22 -0.05 -3.07
CA LYS A 35 17.91 0.65 -1.99
C LYS A 35 18.27 2.10 -2.33
N LYS A 36 18.72 2.35 -3.56
CA LYS A 36 19.14 3.68 -4.01
C LYS A 36 17.98 4.67 -3.94
N LYS A 37 16.79 4.29 -4.44
CA LYS A 37 15.60 5.14 -4.39
C LYS A 37 15.13 5.37 -2.97
N ALA A 38 15.07 4.32 -2.13
CA ALA A 38 14.73 4.45 -0.72
C ALA A 38 15.67 5.42 0.01
N LYS A 39 16.99 5.30 -0.22
CA LYS A 39 18.00 6.17 0.37
C LYS A 39 17.83 7.61 -0.07
N ASN A 40 17.62 7.88 -1.36
CA ASN A 40 17.43 9.24 -1.86
C ASN A 40 16.20 9.92 -1.20
N ILE A 41 15.10 9.19 -1.03
CA ILE A 41 13.89 9.69 -0.37
C ILE A 41 14.22 10.04 1.10
N SER A 42 14.82 9.11 1.84
CA SER A 42 15.18 9.34 3.25
C SER A 42 16.17 10.48 3.43
N ASP A 43 17.22 10.54 2.61
CA ASP A 43 18.21 11.62 2.64
C ASP A 43 17.56 12.99 2.38
N SER A 44 16.55 13.05 1.49
CA SER A 44 15.81 14.29 1.22
C SER A 44 14.99 14.77 2.43
N PHE A 45 14.42 13.84 3.20
CA PHE A 45 13.69 14.15 4.43
C PHE A 45 14.63 14.60 5.53
N ASN A 46 15.71 13.85 5.76
CA ASN A 46 16.70 14.15 6.80
C ASN A 46 17.40 15.51 6.57
N LYS A 47 17.67 15.88 5.30
CA LYS A 47 18.20 17.20 4.94
C LYS A 47 17.23 18.34 5.29
N LYS A 48 15.93 18.07 5.34
CA LYS A 48 14.88 19.03 5.75
C LYS A 48 14.60 19.00 7.26
N GLY A 49 15.36 18.22 8.02
CA GLY A 49 15.21 18.08 9.49
C GLY A 49 14.14 17.09 9.93
N PHE A 50 13.59 16.28 9.02
CA PHE A 50 12.62 15.23 9.36
C PHE A 50 13.35 13.91 9.68
N ASP A 51 12.81 13.11 10.59
CA ASP A 51 13.40 11.81 10.97
C ASP A 51 12.89 10.69 10.05
N SER A 52 13.80 10.10 9.27
CA SER A 52 13.48 8.95 8.44
C SER A 52 14.63 7.95 8.40
N LYS A 53 14.28 6.67 8.28
CA LYS A 53 15.21 5.56 8.11
C LYS A 53 14.77 4.66 6.97
N ILE A 54 15.70 3.88 6.44
CA ILE A 54 15.42 2.86 5.43
C ILE A 54 15.76 1.48 5.97
N SER A 55 15.01 0.46 5.57
CA SER A 55 15.35 -0.94 5.84
C SER A 55 14.91 -1.82 4.69
N GLN A 56 15.73 -2.81 4.37
CA GLN A 56 15.32 -3.85 3.43
C GLN A 56 14.29 -4.77 4.08
N VAL A 57 13.26 -5.10 3.33
CA VAL A 57 12.20 -6.03 3.74
C VAL A 57 11.67 -6.79 2.55
N ASP A 58 11.63 -8.12 2.70
CA ASP A 58 10.94 -9.03 1.79
C ASP A 58 9.63 -9.46 2.46
N VAL A 59 8.50 -9.20 1.80
CA VAL A 59 7.16 -9.55 2.33
C VAL A 59 6.85 -11.05 2.25
N CYS A 60 7.62 -11.79 1.46
CA CYS A 60 7.53 -13.25 1.40
C CYS A 60 8.29 -13.94 2.54
N ASP A 61 9.15 -13.21 3.26
CA ASP A 61 9.88 -13.71 4.43
C ASP A 61 9.36 -13.09 5.73
N ILE A 62 8.70 -13.93 6.55
CA ILE A 62 8.15 -13.52 7.85
C ILE A 62 9.23 -12.95 8.78
N ASN A 63 10.45 -13.51 8.76
CA ASN A 63 11.53 -13.03 9.62
C ASN A 63 12.00 -11.64 9.18
N SER A 64 12.03 -11.38 7.86
CA SER A 64 12.31 -10.06 7.30
C SER A 64 11.27 -9.03 7.76
N ILE A 65 9.97 -9.38 7.71
CA ILE A 65 8.88 -8.53 8.20
C ILE A 65 9.03 -8.23 9.69
N LYS A 66 9.23 -9.25 10.53
CA LYS A 66 9.42 -9.07 11.98
C LYS A 66 10.61 -8.16 12.30
N LYS A 67 11.72 -8.33 11.61
CA LYS A 67 12.91 -7.48 11.75
C LYS A 67 12.60 -6.03 11.37
N PHE A 68 11.88 -5.81 10.27
CA PHE A 68 11.48 -4.48 9.81
C PHE A 68 10.55 -3.79 10.82
N LEU A 69 9.51 -4.47 11.31
CA LEU A 69 8.60 -3.94 12.32
C LEU A 69 9.32 -3.64 13.64
N LYS A 70 10.26 -4.49 14.07
CA LYS A 70 11.07 -4.24 15.26
C LYS A 70 11.96 -3.00 15.11
N LEU A 71 12.54 -2.76 13.94
CA LEU A 71 13.32 -1.55 13.65
C LEU A 71 12.46 -0.29 13.63
N SER A 72 11.18 -0.45 13.29
CA SER A 72 10.21 0.65 13.25
C SER A 72 9.71 1.04 14.64
N ASP A 73 10.02 0.22 15.66
CA ASP A 73 9.63 0.40 17.04
C ASP A 73 10.87 0.50 17.94
N GLU A 74 11.25 1.71 18.30
CA GLU A 74 12.38 1.98 19.21
C GLU A 74 11.95 2.08 20.68
N GLY A 75 10.81 1.49 21.05
CA GLY A 75 10.30 1.47 22.42
C GLY A 75 9.87 2.84 22.93
N LYS A 76 10.34 3.25 24.14
CA LYS A 76 9.94 4.52 24.79
C LYS A 76 10.23 5.79 23.96
N LYS A 77 11.17 5.72 23.00
CA LYS A 77 11.53 6.87 22.15
C LYS A 77 10.61 7.08 20.97
N ASN A 78 10.25 6.00 20.29
CA ASN A 78 9.41 6.05 19.07
C ASN A 78 8.49 4.83 19.10
N ASN A 79 7.22 5.04 19.33
CA ASN A 79 6.23 3.98 19.35
C ASN A 79 5.66 3.79 17.94
N LEU A 80 5.69 2.56 17.43
CA LEU A 80 5.05 2.24 16.16
C LEU A 80 3.52 2.38 16.33
N VAL A 81 2.93 3.33 15.62
CA VAL A 81 1.48 3.62 15.67
C VAL A 81 0.77 3.37 14.36
N GLY A 82 1.52 3.20 13.27
CA GLY A 82 0.95 3.00 11.95
C GLY A 82 1.80 2.10 11.05
N VAL A 83 1.11 1.33 10.23
CA VAL A 83 1.71 0.51 9.17
C VAL A 83 0.97 0.76 7.86
N VAL A 84 1.72 1.00 6.80
CA VAL A 84 1.18 1.10 5.44
C VAL A 84 1.79 -0.01 4.59
N ASN A 85 0.95 -0.82 3.96
CA ASN A 85 1.38 -1.80 2.98
C ASN A 85 1.06 -1.32 1.57
N ALA A 86 2.06 -0.74 0.90
CA ALA A 86 2.01 -0.26 -0.48
C ALA A 86 2.84 -1.16 -1.43
N VAL A 87 3.05 -2.42 -1.04
CA VAL A 87 3.71 -3.41 -1.90
C VAL A 87 2.76 -3.85 -3.00
N GLY A 88 3.28 -3.94 -4.20
CA GLY A 88 2.63 -4.54 -5.35
C GLY A 88 3.69 -4.88 -6.40
N PRO A 89 3.69 -6.10 -6.97
CA PRO A 89 4.57 -6.43 -8.09
C PRO A 89 4.13 -5.67 -9.35
N ALA A 90 5.03 -5.56 -10.32
CA ALA A 90 4.63 -5.22 -11.67
C ALA A 90 3.80 -6.38 -12.24
N ILE A 91 2.69 -6.06 -12.88
CA ILE A 91 1.75 -7.03 -13.45
C ILE A 91 1.58 -6.78 -14.95
N PRO A 92 1.50 -7.83 -15.77
CA PRO A 92 1.09 -7.68 -17.16
C PRO A 92 -0.41 -7.44 -17.23
N LEU A 93 -0.83 -6.53 -18.09
CA LEU A 93 -2.23 -6.36 -18.48
C LEU A 93 -2.50 -7.24 -19.71
N LYS A 94 -3.30 -8.27 -19.54
CA LYS A 94 -3.68 -9.20 -20.61
C LYS A 94 -4.93 -10.00 -20.24
N PRO A 95 -5.61 -10.63 -21.23
CA PRO A 95 -6.73 -11.52 -20.95
C PRO A 95 -6.35 -12.60 -19.94
N LEU A 96 -7.21 -12.84 -18.95
CA LEU A 96 -6.94 -13.83 -17.91
C LEU A 96 -6.71 -15.23 -18.46
N ALA A 97 -7.38 -15.58 -19.58
CA ALA A 97 -7.19 -16.87 -20.24
C ALA A 97 -5.80 -17.09 -20.85
N GLU A 98 -5.01 -16.01 -21.03
CA GLU A 98 -3.64 -16.04 -21.56
C GLU A 98 -2.58 -16.01 -20.45
N VAL A 99 -3.00 -15.95 -19.19
CA VAL A 99 -2.10 -15.96 -18.04
C VAL A 99 -1.65 -17.39 -17.77
N SER A 100 -0.34 -17.62 -17.72
CA SER A 100 0.21 -18.90 -17.34
C SER A 100 0.06 -19.18 -15.84
N GLU A 101 0.05 -20.45 -15.47
CA GLU A 101 -0.02 -20.88 -14.07
C GLU A 101 1.14 -20.31 -13.23
N ASP A 102 2.35 -20.26 -13.79
CA ASP A 102 3.54 -19.76 -13.09
C ASP A 102 3.47 -18.25 -12.85
N GLU A 103 3.01 -17.47 -13.86
CA GLU A 103 2.76 -16.03 -13.68
C GLU A 103 1.74 -15.79 -12.57
N PHE A 104 0.62 -16.53 -12.58
CA PHE A 104 -0.43 -16.40 -11.58
C PHE A 104 0.08 -16.75 -10.18
N LYS A 105 0.79 -17.87 -10.02
CA LYS A 105 1.42 -18.27 -8.74
C LYS A 105 2.41 -17.22 -8.23
N SER A 106 3.23 -16.67 -9.12
CA SER A 106 4.21 -15.63 -8.76
C SER A 106 3.54 -14.39 -8.17
N ILE A 107 2.49 -13.90 -8.83
CA ILE A 107 1.74 -12.74 -8.35
C ILE A 107 1.05 -13.03 -7.02
N LEU A 108 0.37 -14.19 -6.89
CA LEU A 108 -0.29 -14.58 -5.64
C LEU A 108 0.71 -14.67 -4.47
N SER A 109 1.91 -15.18 -4.74
CA SER A 109 2.96 -15.30 -3.71
C SER A 109 3.32 -13.94 -3.11
N ILE A 110 3.56 -12.94 -3.95
CA ILE A 110 3.95 -11.59 -3.49
C ILE A 110 2.74 -10.83 -2.94
N ASP A 111 1.66 -10.78 -3.69
CA ASP A 111 0.51 -9.96 -3.34
C ASP A 111 -0.30 -10.58 -2.20
N VAL A 112 -0.80 -11.80 -2.36
CA VAL A 112 -1.71 -12.39 -1.37
C VAL A 112 -0.96 -12.86 -0.15
N PHE A 113 0.02 -13.77 -0.32
CA PHE A 113 0.75 -14.30 0.82
C PHE A 113 1.64 -13.25 1.47
N GLY A 114 2.31 -12.41 0.66
CA GLY A 114 3.10 -11.29 1.19
C GLY A 114 2.26 -10.30 1.98
N SER A 115 1.10 -9.88 1.46
CA SER A 115 0.20 -8.97 2.19
C SER A 115 -0.41 -9.63 3.43
N PHE A 116 -0.79 -10.91 3.36
CA PHE A 116 -1.26 -11.65 4.53
C PHE A 116 -0.22 -11.64 5.66
N ASN A 117 1.04 -11.94 5.33
CA ASN A 117 2.13 -11.91 6.30
C ASN A 117 2.32 -10.51 6.92
N VAL A 118 2.34 -9.47 6.07
CA VAL A 118 2.47 -8.07 6.55
C VAL A 118 1.31 -7.69 7.46
N LEU A 119 0.07 -7.95 7.05
CA LEU A 119 -1.13 -7.61 7.84
C LEU A 119 -1.15 -8.34 9.18
N LYS A 120 -0.89 -9.66 9.18
CA LYS A 120 -0.88 -10.50 10.38
C LYS A 120 0.20 -10.06 11.38
N GLU A 121 1.44 -9.86 10.93
CA GLU A 121 2.53 -9.48 11.82
C GLU A 121 2.36 -8.03 12.32
N SER A 122 1.87 -7.12 11.47
CA SER A 122 1.57 -5.74 11.86
C SER A 122 0.45 -5.67 12.89
N PHE A 123 -0.62 -6.45 12.68
CA PHE A 123 -1.71 -6.56 13.66
C PHE A 123 -1.20 -7.06 15.02
N SER A 124 -0.39 -8.12 15.02
CA SER A 124 0.21 -8.68 16.24
C SER A 124 1.04 -7.63 17.01
N VAL A 125 1.91 -6.91 16.31
CA VAL A 125 2.77 -5.88 16.94
C VAL A 125 1.94 -4.72 17.49
N LEU A 126 1.00 -4.18 16.71
CA LEU A 126 0.18 -3.04 17.13
C LEU A 126 -0.77 -3.40 18.29
N SER A 127 -1.33 -4.63 18.29
CA SER A 127 -2.16 -5.12 19.39
C SER A 127 -1.41 -5.15 20.71
N GLN A 128 -0.17 -5.64 20.70
CA GLN A 128 0.70 -5.68 21.89
C GLN A 128 1.07 -4.29 22.42
N LYS A 129 0.95 -3.26 21.57
CA LYS A 129 1.23 -1.86 21.91
C LYS A 129 0.01 -1.06 22.33
N GLY A 130 -1.15 -1.70 22.37
CA GLY A 130 -2.40 -1.06 22.79
C GLY A 130 -3.13 -0.33 21.66
N GLY A 131 -2.78 -0.60 20.40
CA GLY A 131 -3.51 -0.11 19.24
C GLY A 131 -2.64 0.54 18.16
N GLY A 132 -3.30 0.97 17.10
CA GLY A 132 -2.67 1.61 15.96
C GLY A 132 -3.50 1.50 14.68
N SER A 133 -2.95 1.90 13.56
CA SER A 133 -3.66 1.87 12.27
C SER A 133 -2.86 1.13 11.20
N ILE A 134 -3.53 0.25 10.46
CA ILE A 134 -2.98 -0.43 9.29
C ILE A 134 -3.75 0.05 8.06
N VAL A 135 -3.03 0.48 7.02
CA VAL A 135 -3.61 0.86 5.74
C VAL A 135 -3.02 -0.01 4.64
N GLN A 136 -3.88 -0.78 3.97
CA GLN A 136 -3.53 -1.65 2.86
C GLN A 136 -3.84 -0.96 1.53
N PHE A 137 -2.90 -1.01 0.58
CA PHE A 137 -3.17 -0.61 -0.80
C PHE A 137 -3.82 -1.76 -1.59
N LEU A 138 -4.90 -1.42 -2.26
CA LEU A 138 -5.61 -2.28 -3.21
C LEU A 138 -5.60 -1.61 -4.60
N THR A 139 -6.64 -1.82 -5.38
CA THR A 139 -6.93 -1.18 -6.67
C THR A 139 -8.44 -0.98 -6.79
N THR A 140 -8.88 0.00 -7.58
CA THR A 140 -10.31 0.19 -7.90
C THR A 140 -10.92 -1.05 -8.58
N ALA A 141 -10.10 -1.92 -9.19
CA ALA A 141 -10.54 -3.19 -9.77
C ALA A 141 -11.22 -4.14 -8.76
N VAL A 142 -11.04 -3.95 -7.44
CA VAL A 142 -11.78 -4.71 -6.42
C VAL A 142 -13.20 -4.18 -6.20
N LEU A 143 -13.48 -2.97 -6.63
CA LEU A 143 -14.80 -2.32 -6.54
C LEU A 143 -15.56 -2.48 -7.86
N ARG A 144 -14.86 -2.37 -8.99
CA ARG A 144 -15.42 -2.57 -10.33
C ARG A 144 -14.42 -3.31 -11.21
N THR A 145 -14.77 -4.50 -11.66
CA THR A 145 -13.91 -5.35 -12.49
C THR A 145 -13.48 -4.64 -13.76
N LEU A 146 -12.20 -4.77 -14.09
CA LEU A 146 -11.56 -4.18 -15.25
C LEU A 146 -11.07 -5.28 -16.20
N GLU A 147 -11.35 -5.13 -17.50
CA GLU A 147 -10.83 -6.02 -18.53
C GLU A 147 -9.30 -6.02 -18.56
N ASN A 148 -8.70 -7.17 -18.82
CA ASN A 148 -7.25 -7.39 -18.89
C ASN A 148 -6.48 -7.13 -17.58
N ASP A 149 -7.15 -6.77 -16.47
CA ASP A 149 -6.54 -6.48 -15.17
C ASP A 149 -6.76 -7.60 -14.13
N GLY A 150 -7.04 -8.82 -14.60
CA GLY A 150 -7.26 -9.96 -13.69
C GLY A 150 -6.09 -10.26 -12.76
N MET A 151 -4.87 -10.01 -13.23
CA MET A 151 -3.64 -10.21 -12.44
C MET A 151 -3.48 -9.18 -11.29
N SER A 152 -4.18 -8.05 -11.34
CA SER A 152 -4.28 -7.09 -10.24
C SER A 152 -5.55 -7.33 -9.43
N GLY A 153 -6.70 -7.38 -10.08
CA GLY A 153 -8.01 -7.44 -9.43
C GLY A 153 -8.21 -8.67 -8.55
N ILE A 154 -7.82 -9.87 -9.03
CA ILE A 154 -8.02 -11.14 -8.29
C ILE A 154 -7.22 -11.17 -6.99
N PRO A 155 -5.89 -10.96 -6.99
CA PRO A 155 -5.11 -10.94 -5.75
C PRO A 155 -5.59 -9.87 -4.78
N LYS A 156 -5.87 -8.66 -5.27
CA LYS A 156 -6.33 -7.55 -4.43
C LYS A 156 -7.73 -7.80 -3.84
N THR A 157 -8.59 -8.56 -4.53
CA THR A 157 -9.88 -9.01 -3.97
C THR A 157 -9.68 -10.00 -2.83
N ALA A 158 -8.72 -10.93 -2.93
CA ALA A 158 -8.36 -11.80 -1.82
C ALA A 158 -7.83 -10.99 -0.62
N ILE A 159 -6.96 -10.00 -0.86
CA ILE A 159 -6.45 -9.12 0.19
C ILE A 159 -7.57 -8.27 0.81
N MET A 160 -8.53 -7.79 0.02
CA MET A 160 -9.72 -7.10 0.52
C MET A 160 -10.48 -7.96 1.53
N ALA A 161 -10.66 -9.26 1.24
CA ALA A 161 -11.30 -10.20 2.16
C ALA A 161 -10.49 -10.35 3.46
N ILE A 162 -9.15 -10.44 3.37
CA ILE A 162 -8.25 -10.48 4.55
C ILE A 162 -8.40 -9.21 5.41
N VAL A 163 -8.42 -8.03 4.78
CA VAL A 163 -8.61 -6.75 5.49
C VAL A 163 -9.93 -6.75 6.27
N ARG A 164 -11.04 -7.15 5.63
CA ARG A 164 -12.35 -7.22 6.28
C ARG A 164 -12.39 -8.24 7.41
N GLN A 165 -11.79 -9.41 7.21
CA GLN A 165 -11.74 -10.45 8.23
C GLN A 165 -10.94 -9.98 9.46
N LEU A 166 -9.73 -9.47 9.27
CA LEU A 166 -8.91 -8.96 10.36
C LEU A 166 -9.58 -7.77 11.08
N ALA A 167 -10.21 -6.85 10.33
CA ALA A 167 -10.94 -5.74 10.92
C ALA A 167 -12.13 -6.19 11.79
N ARG A 168 -12.72 -7.35 11.52
CA ARG A 168 -13.77 -7.96 12.34
C ARG A 168 -13.23 -8.58 13.62
N GLU A 169 -11.98 -9.02 13.59
CA GLU A 169 -11.30 -9.75 14.67
C GLU A 169 -10.49 -8.85 15.63
N VAL A 170 -10.48 -7.52 15.41
CA VAL A 170 -9.70 -6.55 16.22
C VAL A 170 -10.24 -6.28 17.63
N LYS A 171 -11.24 -7.01 18.08
CA LYS A 171 -11.89 -6.79 19.39
C LYS A 171 -10.82 -6.60 20.50
N ASP A 172 -11.01 -5.57 21.31
CA ASP A 172 -10.19 -5.22 22.50
C ASP A 172 -8.72 -4.87 22.21
N THR A 173 -8.32 -4.65 20.93
CA THR A 173 -6.94 -4.35 20.55
C THR A 173 -6.68 -2.88 20.24
N ASN A 174 -7.72 -2.07 20.03
CA ASN A 174 -7.65 -0.70 19.51
C ASN A 174 -6.88 -0.58 18.16
N VAL A 175 -6.70 -1.68 17.43
CA VAL A 175 -6.13 -1.66 16.07
C VAL A 175 -7.24 -1.42 15.07
N ARG A 176 -6.97 -0.56 14.08
CA ARG A 176 -7.87 -0.34 12.94
C ARG A 176 -7.17 -0.80 11.67
N ILE A 177 -7.90 -1.45 10.79
CA ILE A 177 -7.39 -1.95 9.51
C ILE A 177 -8.32 -1.49 8.41
N ASN A 178 -7.81 -0.65 7.51
CA ASN A 178 -8.56 -0.14 6.36
C ASN A 178 -7.75 -0.31 5.07
N ALA A 179 -8.40 -0.15 3.95
CA ALA A 179 -7.72 -0.17 2.66
C ALA A 179 -8.09 1.03 1.81
N VAL A 180 -7.15 1.44 0.96
CA VAL A 180 -7.37 2.40 -0.12
C VAL A 180 -7.35 1.66 -1.45
N ALA A 181 -8.26 2.02 -2.34
CA ALA A 181 -8.40 1.44 -3.68
C ALA A 181 -8.21 2.56 -4.73
N PRO A 182 -6.96 2.85 -5.13
CA PRO A 182 -6.68 3.84 -6.14
C PRO A 182 -7.20 3.42 -7.51
N GLY A 183 -7.65 4.38 -8.30
CA GLY A 183 -7.84 4.25 -9.74
C GLY A 183 -6.53 4.47 -10.51
N VAL A 184 -6.63 5.10 -11.68
CA VAL A 184 -5.45 5.48 -12.47
C VAL A 184 -4.78 6.70 -11.83
N ILE A 185 -3.60 6.50 -11.25
CA ILE A 185 -2.84 7.53 -10.55
C ILE A 185 -1.55 7.83 -11.32
N ASP A 186 -1.19 9.12 -11.44
CA ASP A 186 0.01 9.62 -12.12
C ASP A 186 1.30 9.28 -11.35
N ALA A 187 1.54 7.99 -11.15
CA ALA A 187 2.70 7.48 -10.41
C ALA A 187 3.03 6.02 -10.73
N GLY A 188 4.26 5.63 -10.42
CA GLY A 188 4.67 4.23 -10.30
C GLY A 188 4.44 3.38 -11.54
N ILE A 189 3.54 2.42 -11.45
CA ILE A 189 3.26 1.42 -12.50
C ILE A 189 2.74 2.08 -13.77
N VAL A 190 1.90 3.10 -13.68
CA VAL A 190 1.38 3.85 -14.84
C VAL A 190 2.52 4.40 -15.67
N HIS A 191 3.52 5.05 -15.05
CA HIS A 191 4.68 5.58 -15.78
C HIS A 191 5.55 4.50 -16.42
N SER A 192 5.71 3.34 -15.79
CA SER A 192 6.55 2.26 -16.31
C SER A 192 5.86 1.45 -17.39
N SER A 193 4.54 1.31 -17.35
CA SER A 193 3.75 0.51 -18.29
C SER A 193 3.27 1.33 -19.48
N PHE A 194 2.89 2.59 -19.27
CA PHE A 194 2.32 3.47 -20.31
C PHE A 194 3.27 3.73 -21.48
N THR A 195 4.59 3.72 -21.24
CA THR A 195 5.60 4.04 -22.27
C THR A 195 6.01 2.86 -23.12
N VAL A 196 5.67 1.63 -22.73
CA VAL A 196 6.22 0.40 -23.35
C VAL A 196 5.19 -0.66 -23.72
N ASP A 197 3.95 -0.56 -23.24
CA ASP A 197 2.91 -1.57 -23.43
C ASP A 197 1.63 -0.95 -24.01
N LYS A 198 1.30 -1.33 -25.26
CA LYS A 198 0.12 -0.83 -25.98
C LYS A 198 -1.19 -1.23 -25.29
N ILE A 199 -1.26 -2.45 -24.73
CA ILE A 199 -2.45 -2.91 -24.00
C ILE A 199 -2.65 -2.06 -22.74
N ALA A 200 -1.55 -1.74 -22.04
CA ALA A 200 -1.60 -0.87 -20.86
C ALA A 200 -2.10 0.54 -21.20
N GLN A 201 -1.71 1.09 -22.37
CA GLN A 201 -2.23 2.38 -22.85
C GLN A 201 -3.73 2.32 -23.09
N GLU A 202 -4.21 1.32 -23.84
CA GLU A 202 -5.63 1.14 -24.16
C GLU A 202 -6.48 0.96 -22.89
N VAL A 203 -5.99 0.18 -21.91
CA VAL A 203 -6.69 -0.02 -20.62
C VAL A 203 -6.76 1.28 -19.82
N ILE A 204 -5.68 2.06 -19.77
CA ILE A 204 -5.66 3.35 -19.04
C ILE A 204 -6.61 4.34 -19.71
N GLU A 205 -6.56 4.49 -21.03
CA GLU A 205 -7.47 5.36 -21.80
C GLU A 205 -8.92 4.98 -21.56
N MET A 206 -9.25 3.69 -21.66
CA MET A 206 -10.60 3.18 -21.39
C MET A 206 -11.05 3.47 -19.94
N CYS A 207 -10.14 3.37 -18.95
CA CYS A 207 -10.45 3.72 -17.56
C CYS A 207 -10.75 5.21 -17.43
N LEU A 208 -9.95 6.07 -18.04
CA LEU A 208 -10.14 7.53 -17.98
C LEU A 208 -11.44 7.96 -18.66
N ASP A 209 -11.77 7.38 -19.81
CA ASP A 209 -13.03 7.65 -20.53
C ASP A 209 -14.27 7.27 -19.70
N ARG A 210 -14.15 6.23 -18.88
CA ARG A 210 -15.24 5.76 -18.00
C ARG A 210 -15.26 6.45 -16.63
N THR A 211 -14.28 7.30 -16.34
CA THR A 211 -14.17 7.98 -15.06
C THR A 211 -14.89 9.32 -15.12
N PRO A 212 -15.87 9.61 -14.23
CA PRO A 212 -16.56 10.90 -14.19
C PRO A 212 -15.63 12.11 -14.06
N MET A 213 -14.50 11.95 -13.34
CA MET A 213 -13.40 12.90 -13.33
C MET A 213 -12.32 12.43 -14.31
N PRO A 214 -12.34 12.80 -15.61
CA PRO A 214 -11.58 12.17 -16.70
C PRO A 214 -10.10 12.64 -16.71
N ARG A 215 -9.40 12.40 -15.61
CA ARG A 215 -7.98 12.66 -15.45
C ARG A 215 -7.34 11.58 -14.57
N MET A 216 -6.04 11.44 -14.65
CA MET A 216 -5.29 10.71 -13.64
C MET A 216 -5.42 11.42 -12.29
N GLY A 217 -5.52 10.63 -11.22
CA GLY A 217 -5.39 11.15 -9.86
C GLY A 217 -3.94 11.47 -9.52
N GLU A 218 -3.73 12.48 -8.69
CA GLU A 218 -2.42 12.80 -8.17
C GLU A 218 -2.04 11.86 -7.01
N PRO A 219 -0.75 11.48 -6.86
CA PRO A 219 -0.29 10.69 -5.72
C PRO A 219 -0.64 11.31 -4.37
N SER A 220 -0.71 12.64 -4.30
CA SER A 220 -1.10 13.41 -3.13
C SER A 220 -2.56 13.13 -2.72
N GLU A 221 -3.48 12.96 -3.67
CA GLU A 221 -4.89 12.70 -3.39
C GLU A 221 -5.07 11.34 -2.67
N VAL A 222 -4.26 10.35 -3.03
CA VAL A 222 -4.23 9.04 -2.35
C VAL A 222 -3.54 9.15 -0.99
N SER A 223 -2.39 9.82 -0.93
CA SER A 223 -1.58 9.88 0.30
C SER A 223 -2.23 10.68 1.41
N GLU A 224 -3.04 11.70 1.12
CA GLU A 224 -3.79 12.43 2.13
C GLU A 224 -4.91 11.57 2.77
N LEU A 225 -5.57 10.71 1.99
CA LEU A 225 -6.50 9.72 2.57
C LEU A 225 -5.76 8.73 3.49
N VAL A 226 -4.59 8.24 3.07
CA VAL A 226 -3.77 7.36 3.92
C VAL A 226 -3.36 8.08 5.20
N LYS A 227 -2.94 9.34 5.12
CA LYS A 227 -2.61 10.18 6.27
C LYS A 227 -3.80 10.32 7.24
N PHE A 228 -4.99 10.58 6.71
CA PHE A 228 -6.21 10.61 7.52
C PHE A 228 -6.49 9.28 8.21
N LEU A 229 -6.37 8.15 7.50
CA LEU A 229 -6.61 6.82 8.04
C LEU A 229 -5.56 6.39 9.09
N ILE A 230 -4.31 6.82 8.97
CA ILE A 230 -3.27 6.60 9.99
C ILE A 230 -3.56 7.46 11.23
N GLY A 231 -4.06 8.66 11.06
CA GLY A 231 -4.31 9.63 12.11
C GLY A 231 -5.44 9.25 13.08
N ARG A 232 -5.51 9.99 14.19
CA ARG A 232 -6.53 9.77 15.25
C ARG A 232 -7.93 10.15 14.81
N ASN A 233 -8.09 11.03 13.83
CA ASN A 233 -9.40 11.52 13.37
C ASN A 233 -10.24 10.44 12.67
N SER A 234 -9.65 9.31 12.28
CA SER A 234 -10.33 8.15 11.73
C SER A 234 -10.62 7.05 12.76
N GLY A 235 -10.70 7.41 14.04
CA GLY A 235 -10.80 6.46 15.16
C GLY A 235 -11.99 5.49 15.12
N TYR A 236 -13.06 5.82 14.39
CA TYR A 236 -14.24 4.96 14.23
C TYR A 236 -14.38 4.35 12.83
N ILE A 237 -13.31 4.44 12.02
CA ILE A 237 -13.25 3.87 10.67
C ILE A 237 -12.43 2.59 10.73
N ASN A 238 -13.07 1.44 10.48
CA ASN A 238 -12.44 0.13 10.50
C ASN A 238 -13.08 -0.79 9.46
N GLY A 239 -12.27 -1.61 8.76
CA GLY A 239 -12.70 -2.55 7.75
C GLY A 239 -13.16 -1.92 6.43
N GLN A 240 -12.92 -0.63 6.23
CA GLN A 240 -13.38 0.08 5.04
C GLN A 240 -12.39 -0.06 3.87
N ILE A 241 -12.98 -0.15 2.68
CA ILE A 241 -12.27 -0.12 1.39
C ILE A 241 -12.71 1.17 0.71
N ILE A 242 -11.80 2.14 0.62
CA ILE A 242 -12.16 3.49 0.15
C ILE A 242 -11.54 3.71 -1.21
N GLY A 243 -12.39 3.93 -2.23
CA GLY A 243 -11.99 4.29 -3.58
C GLY A 243 -11.39 5.71 -3.63
N VAL A 244 -10.28 5.86 -4.37
CA VAL A 244 -9.69 7.14 -4.76
C VAL A 244 -9.47 7.07 -6.27
N ASP A 245 -10.56 7.15 -7.02
CA ASP A 245 -10.63 6.74 -8.42
C ASP A 245 -11.44 7.68 -9.32
N GLY A 246 -11.71 8.90 -8.86
CA GLY A 246 -12.44 9.89 -9.64
C GLY A 246 -13.90 9.51 -9.96
N GLY A 247 -14.48 8.54 -9.21
CA GLY A 247 -15.84 8.03 -9.42
C GLY A 247 -15.90 6.85 -10.39
N TYR A 248 -14.77 6.25 -10.79
CA TYR A 248 -14.76 5.10 -11.70
C TYR A 248 -15.61 3.93 -11.20
N SER A 249 -15.61 3.67 -9.90
CA SER A 249 -16.33 2.56 -9.27
C SER A 249 -17.74 2.90 -8.77
N ALA A 250 -18.19 4.12 -8.96
CA ALA A 250 -19.53 4.57 -8.54
C ALA A 250 -20.68 3.97 -9.37
#